data_4aeb86bb4e2fd5d22c6b7505a14d0cd6
#
_entry.id   4aeb86bb4e2fd5d22c6b7505a14d0cd6
#
_cell.length_a   1.000
_cell.length_b   1.000
_cell.length_c   1.000
_cell.angle_alpha   90.00
_cell.angle_beta   90.00
_cell.angle_gamma   90.00
#
_symmetry.space_group_name_H-M   'P 1'
#
loop_
_entity.id
_entity.type
_entity.pdbx_description
1 polymer ?
#
loop_
_entity_poly.entity_id
_entity_poly.type
_entity_poly.pdbx_seq_one_letter_code
_entity_poly.pdbx_strand_id
1 'polypeptide(L)'
;MTRTPGSGAPMVTAPEVRRLPRFSRTERTLHWVHASAFFVLLGSGLCLYLPSLAQLVGRRPLLKDIHVYTALAWLAALALVVLAGDRRRLLADAHEIDAFDDDDLGWLRRRGNPQGRFNAGQKINTIVTTALAFLFTLTGFFLWYGERNHAFRLQNALVVHDWLMYISFFLVLGHLYLSLVNPSTRHSLSGITRGWVREDWALKHHAKWARALTRQD
;
A
#
# COMPACT_ATOMS: atom_id res chain seq x y z
N MET A 1 -57.60 -41.09 -1.05
CA MET A 1 -56.83 -39.84 -1.39
C MET A 1 -55.41 -39.99 -0.82
N THR A 2 -54.52 -40.51 -1.64
CA THR A 2 -53.08 -40.72 -1.31
C THR A 2 -52.30 -39.51 -1.75
N ARG A 3 -51.72 -38.78 -0.79
CA ARG A 3 -50.78 -37.67 -1.05
C ARG A 3 -49.43 -38.23 -1.45
N THR A 4 -48.97 -37.95 -2.66
CA THR A 4 -47.62 -38.18 -3.16
C THR A 4 -46.65 -37.27 -2.42
N PRO A 5 -45.49 -37.77 -1.91
CA PRO A 5 -44.47 -36.91 -1.33
C PRO A 5 -43.77 -36.11 -2.46
N GLY A 6 -43.76 -34.80 -2.31
CA GLY A 6 -43.09 -33.92 -3.24
C GLY A 6 -41.57 -34.22 -3.32
N SER A 7 -41.08 -34.47 -4.51
CA SER A 7 -39.66 -34.58 -4.86
C SER A 7 -38.95 -33.26 -4.54
N GLY A 8 -38.24 -33.21 -3.41
CA GLY A 8 -37.31 -32.13 -3.11
C GLY A 8 -36.17 -32.20 -4.09
N ALA A 9 -36.14 -31.28 -5.05
CA ALA A 9 -34.96 -31.10 -5.90
C ALA A 9 -33.75 -30.80 -5.02
N PRO A 10 -32.57 -31.41 -5.26
CA PRO A 10 -31.38 -31.11 -4.47
C PRO A 10 -31.05 -29.63 -4.63
N MET A 11 -30.93 -28.93 -3.50
CA MET A 11 -30.44 -27.55 -3.46
C MET A 11 -29.01 -27.56 -4.05
N VAL A 12 -28.88 -27.06 -5.27
CA VAL A 12 -27.55 -26.86 -5.90
C VAL A 12 -26.84 -25.77 -5.08
N THR A 13 -25.96 -26.20 -4.18
CA THR A 13 -25.09 -25.29 -3.45
C THR A 13 -24.18 -24.61 -4.49
N ALA A 14 -24.25 -23.28 -4.54
CA ALA A 14 -23.34 -22.52 -5.41
C ALA A 14 -21.89 -22.95 -5.14
N PRO A 15 -21.07 -23.19 -6.18
CA PRO A 15 -19.70 -23.65 -6.01
C PRO A 15 -18.94 -22.67 -5.10
N GLU A 16 -18.34 -23.22 -4.04
CA GLU A 16 -17.55 -22.43 -3.10
C GLU A 16 -16.34 -21.85 -3.84
N VAL A 17 -16.27 -20.51 -3.94
CA VAL A 17 -15.20 -19.85 -4.67
C VAL A 17 -13.90 -20.04 -3.91
N ARG A 18 -12.94 -20.74 -4.52
CA ARG A 18 -11.61 -20.99 -3.97
C ARG A 18 -10.90 -19.69 -3.63
N ARG A 19 -10.14 -19.67 -2.52
CA ARG A 19 -9.38 -18.54 -2.02
C ARG A 19 -7.90 -18.81 -2.17
N LEU A 20 -7.17 -17.88 -2.81
CA LEU A 20 -5.72 -17.97 -2.98
C LEU A 20 -5.02 -17.07 -1.95
N PRO A 21 -4.02 -17.59 -1.19
CA PRO A 21 -3.23 -16.78 -0.26
C PRO A 21 -2.36 -15.80 -1.05
N ARG A 22 -2.46 -14.49 -0.74
CA ARG A 22 -1.74 -13.45 -1.47
C ARG A 22 -0.67 -12.76 -0.64
N PHE A 23 -1.04 -12.24 0.53
CA PHE A 23 -0.13 -11.50 1.40
C PHE A 23 -0.03 -12.12 2.79
N SER A 24 1.21 -12.30 3.25
CA SER A 24 1.54 -12.78 4.58
C SER A 24 1.16 -11.76 5.68
N ARG A 25 1.24 -12.18 6.93
CA ARG A 25 1.05 -11.26 8.06
C ARG A 25 2.08 -10.13 8.05
N THR A 26 3.35 -10.43 7.73
CA THR A 26 4.44 -9.44 7.68
C THR A 26 4.17 -8.35 6.65
N GLU A 27 3.81 -8.72 5.41
CA GLU A 27 3.49 -7.76 4.34
C GLU A 27 2.31 -6.87 4.72
N ARG A 28 1.27 -7.46 5.31
CA ARG A 28 0.07 -6.73 5.75
C ARG A 28 0.38 -5.77 6.90
N THR A 29 1.18 -6.21 7.88
CA THR A 29 1.61 -5.35 8.99
C THR A 29 2.45 -4.20 8.49
N LEU A 30 3.41 -4.45 7.58
CA LEU A 30 4.22 -3.41 6.93
C LEU A 30 3.34 -2.37 6.25
N HIS A 31 2.35 -2.82 5.46
CA HIS A 31 1.41 -1.94 4.78
C HIS A 31 0.62 -1.08 5.76
N TRP A 32 0.02 -1.67 6.80
CA TRP A 32 -0.85 -0.94 7.72
C TRP A 32 -0.07 0.00 8.65
N VAL A 33 1.15 -0.36 9.07
CA VAL A 33 2.05 0.54 9.80
C VAL A 33 2.38 1.75 8.93
N HIS A 34 2.74 1.52 7.66
CA HIS A 34 3.03 2.60 6.73
C HIS A 34 1.79 3.48 6.47
N ALA A 35 0.65 2.88 6.16
CA ALA A 35 -0.58 3.61 5.83
C ALA A 35 -1.09 4.45 7.02
N SER A 36 -1.10 3.89 8.22
CA SER A 36 -1.56 4.60 9.42
C SER A 36 -0.68 5.82 9.72
N ALA A 37 0.64 5.63 9.71
CA ALA A 37 1.58 6.72 9.92
C ALA A 37 1.48 7.78 8.82
N PHE A 38 1.35 7.34 7.55
CA PHE A 38 1.21 8.24 6.41
C PHE A 38 0.01 9.20 6.58
N PHE A 39 -1.17 8.71 6.98
CA PHE A 39 -2.34 9.57 7.16
C PHE A 39 -2.17 10.57 8.31
N VAL A 40 -1.52 10.17 9.42
CA VAL A 40 -1.23 11.10 10.52
C VAL A 40 -0.20 12.16 10.06
N LEU A 41 0.84 11.75 9.34
CA LEU A 41 1.86 12.65 8.79
C LEU A 41 1.27 13.60 7.75
N LEU A 42 0.44 13.10 6.83
CA LEU A 42 -0.23 13.92 5.84
C LEU A 42 -1.16 14.95 6.51
N GLY A 43 -2.00 14.51 7.46
CA GLY A 43 -2.92 15.39 8.17
C GLY A 43 -2.20 16.47 8.98
N SER A 44 -1.20 16.09 9.78
CA SER A 44 -0.39 17.04 10.55
C SER A 44 0.45 17.95 9.66
N GLY A 45 1.00 17.43 8.56
CA GLY A 45 1.74 18.20 7.56
C GLY A 45 0.86 19.24 6.87
N LEU A 46 -0.35 18.88 6.44
CA LEU A 46 -1.32 19.83 5.88
C LEU A 46 -1.69 20.93 6.88
N CYS A 47 -1.88 20.58 8.15
CA CYS A 47 -2.13 21.59 9.20
C CYS A 47 -0.92 22.52 9.41
N LEU A 48 0.30 22.02 9.28
CA LEU A 48 1.51 22.86 9.37
C LEU A 48 1.69 23.75 8.14
N TYR A 49 1.32 23.25 6.96
CA TYR A 49 1.45 23.93 5.67
C TYR A 49 0.39 25.02 5.49
N LEU A 50 -0.87 24.76 5.85
CA LEU A 50 -1.99 25.68 5.66
C LEU A 50 -2.24 26.49 6.96
N PRO A 51 -1.97 27.83 6.96
CA PRO A 51 -2.15 28.65 8.16
C PRO A 51 -3.56 28.60 8.74
N SER A 52 -4.59 28.51 7.89
CA SER A 52 -5.99 28.38 8.30
C SER A 52 -6.26 27.13 9.14
N LEU A 53 -5.67 25.99 8.75
CA LEU A 53 -5.79 24.74 9.50
C LEU A 53 -4.98 24.79 10.81
N ALA A 54 -3.79 25.41 10.78
CA ALA A 54 -2.97 25.61 11.98
C ALA A 54 -3.72 26.46 13.02
N GLN A 55 -4.46 27.48 12.58
CA GLN A 55 -5.27 28.34 13.46
C GLN A 55 -6.45 27.59 14.11
N LEU A 56 -7.10 26.65 13.38
CA LEU A 56 -8.16 25.82 13.94
C LEU A 56 -7.68 24.97 15.12
N VAL A 57 -6.47 24.44 15.05
CA VAL A 57 -5.87 23.66 16.15
C VAL A 57 -5.34 24.58 17.27
N GLY A 58 -4.94 25.80 16.94
CA GLY A 58 -4.47 26.83 17.90
C GLY A 58 -3.12 26.53 18.57
N ARG A 59 -2.48 25.38 18.25
CA ARG A 59 -1.23 24.90 18.87
C ARG A 59 -0.24 24.38 17.84
N ARG A 60 0.38 25.29 17.08
CA ARG A 60 1.37 24.92 16.07
C ARG A 60 2.55 24.09 16.60
N PRO A 61 3.12 24.32 17.81
CA PRO A 61 4.15 23.45 18.38
C PRO A 61 3.67 22.01 18.57
N LEU A 62 2.45 21.79 19.05
CA LEU A 62 1.87 20.46 19.22
C LEU A 62 1.73 19.73 17.88
N LEU A 63 1.29 20.43 16.82
CA LEU A 63 1.22 19.83 15.46
C LEU A 63 2.59 19.38 14.96
N LYS A 64 3.63 20.19 15.20
CA LYS A 64 5.00 19.84 14.87
C LYS A 64 5.49 18.63 15.66
N ASP A 65 5.22 18.57 16.96
CA ASP A 65 5.58 17.44 17.80
C ASP A 65 4.87 16.16 17.34
N ILE A 66 3.57 16.22 17.06
CA ILE A 66 2.81 15.08 16.50
C ILE A 66 3.47 14.62 15.20
N HIS A 67 3.79 15.53 14.27
CA HIS A 67 4.40 15.19 12.99
C HIS A 67 5.75 14.51 13.17
N VAL A 68 6.66 15.10 13.94
CA VAL A 68 8.01 14.58 14.15
C VAL A 68 8.01 13.24 14.89
N TYR A 69 7.26 13.17 16.02
CA TYR A 69 7.20 11.91 16.78
C TYR A 69 6.52 10.78 16.02
N THR A 70 5.51 11.09 15.21
CA THR A 70 4.89 10.09 14.32
C THR A 70 5.92 9.61 13.28
N ALA A 71 6.73 10.48 12.70
CA ALA A 71 7.78 10.08 11.75
C ALA A 71 8.83 9.17 12.40
N LEU A 72 9.29 9.51 13.61
CA LEU A 72 10.25 8.67 14.34
C LEU A 72 9.65 7.32 14.74
N ALA A 73 8.41 7.31 15.26
CA ALA A 73 7.69 6.09 15.61
C ALA A 73 7.43 5.21 14.37
N TRP A 74 7.10 5.81 13.24
CA TRP A 74 6.94 5.10 11.96
C TRP A 74 8.22 4.40 11.53
N LEU A 75 9.37 5.10 11.54
CA LEU A 75 10.68 4.51 11.19
C LEU A 75 11.04 3.35 12.12
N ALA A 76 10.84 3.54 13.43
CA ALA A 76 11.10 2.48 14.42
C ALA A 76 10.17 1.27 14.20
N ALA A 77 8.87 1.49 13.93
CA ALA A 77 7.92 0.43 13.66
C ALA A 77 8.22 -0.31 12.36
N LEU A 78 8.62 0.38 11.27
CA LEU A 78 9.05 -0.26 10.03
C LEU A 78 10.30 -1.13 10.27
N ALA A 79 11.30 -0.61 10.97
CA ALA A 79 12.49 -1.37 11.33
C ALA A 79 12.12 -2.62 12.14
N LEU A 80 11.23 -2.49 13.12
CA LEU A 80 10.77 -3.61 13.93
C LEU A 80 10.06 -4.68 13.08
N VAL A 81 9.16 -4.27 12.15
CA VAL A 81 8.46 -5.21 11.26
C VAL A 81 9.45 -5.95 10.36
N VAL A 82 10.45 -5.26 9.81
CA VAL A 82 11.49 -5.89 8.98
C VAL A 82 12.38 -6.83 9.81
N LEU A 83 12.75 -6.44 11.04
CA LEU A 83 13.64 -7.24 11.90
C LEU A 83 12.93 -8.47 12.48
N ALA A 84 11.67 -8.35 12.89
CA ALA A 84 10.91 -9.41 13.53
C ALA A 84 10.06 -10.24 12.55
N GLY A 85 9.85 -9.75 11.33
CA GLY A 85 9.03 -10.39 10.31
C GLY A 85 9.78 -11.41 9.43
N ASP A 86 9.08 -11.93 8.43
CA ASP A 86 9.65 -12.85 7.43
C ASP A 86 10.49 -12.10 6.40
N ARG A 87 11.78 -11.93 6.71
CA ARG A 87 12.74 -11.22 5.86
C ARG A 87 12.95 -11.91 4.51
N ARG A 88 12.90 -13.25 4.47
CA ARG A 88 13.09 -14.00 3.21
C ARG A 88 11.97 -13.65 2.24
N ARG A 89 10.75 -13.60 2.74
CA ARG A 89 9.60 -13.21 1.95
C ARG A 89 9.66 -11.75 1.50
N LEU A 90 10.02 -10.82 2.39
CA LEU A 90 10.18 -9.40 2.04
C LEU A 90 11.26 -9.20 0.96
N LEU A 91 12.37 -9.93 1.03
CA LEU A 91 13.40 -9.89 -0.01
C LEU A 91 12.90 -10.49 -1.34
N ALA A 92 12.16 -11.60 -1.29
CA ALA A 92 11.55 -12.18 -2.49
C ALA A 92 10.54 -11.20 -3.14
N ASP A 93 9.76 -10.50 -2.31
CA ASP A 93 8.83 -9.48 -2.78
C ASP A 93 9.56 -8.30 -3.43
N ALA A 94 10.66 -7.83 -2.82
CA ALA A 94 11.49 -6.77 -3.37
C ALA A 94 12.06 -7.16 -4.73
N HIS A 95 12.57 -8.39 -4.87
CA HIS A 95 13.05 -8.91 -6.15
C HIS A 95 11.93 -9.00 -7.20
N GLU A 96 10.73 -9.49 -6.83
CA GLU A 96 9.60 -9.56 -7.75
C GLU A 96 9.14 -8.16 -8.21
N ILE A 97 9.17 -7.17 -7.31
CA ILE A 97 8.77 -5.79 -7.60
C ILE A 97 9.80 -5.11 -8.50
N ASP A 98 11.09 -5.35 -8.30
CA ASP A 98 12.18 -4.73 -9.07
C ASP A 98 12.37 -5.38 -10.46
N ALA A 99 11.95 -6.64 -10.62
CA ALA A 99 12.06 -7.37 -11.88
C ALA A 99 10.89 -7.06 -12.83
N PHE A 100 11.14 -6.26 -13.88
CA PHE A 100 10.18 -6.01 -14.95
C PHE A 100 10.45 -6.94 -16.12
N ASP A 101 9.37 -7.55 -16.66
CA ASP A 101 9.42 -8.40 -17.84
C ASP A 101 8.58 -7.83 -19.00
N ASP A 102 8.56 -8.54 -20.14
CA ASP A 102 7.79 -8.15 -21.33
C ASP A 102 6.28 -8.12 -21.08
N ASP A 103 5.79 -8.95 -20.16
CA ASP A 103 4.38 -8.95 -19.75
C ASP A 103 4.02 -7.67 -18.98
N ASP A 104 4.91 -7.16 -18.13
CA ASP A 104 4.74 -5.88 -17.44
C ASP A 104 4.68 -4.73 -18.44
N LEU A 105 5.61 -4.70 -19.41
CA LEU A 105 5.62 -3.70 -20.48
C LEU A 105 4.39 -3.79 -21.37
N GLY A 106 3.93 -5.01 -21.69
CA GLY A 106 2.71 -5.25 -22.43
C GLY A 106 1.48 -4.75 -21.66
N TRP A 107 1.42 -4.96 -20.35
CA TRP A 107 0.35 -4.46 -19.50
C TRP A 107 0.29 -2.92 -19.47
N LEU A 108 1.43 -2.24 -19.32
CA LEU A 108 1.51 -0.77 -19.38
C LEU A 108 1.02 -0.22 -20.73
N ARG A 109 1.26 -0.96 -21.82
CA ARG A 109 0.77 -0.66 -23.16
C ARG A 109 -0.67 -1.11 -23.42
N ARG A 110 -1.39 -1.56 -22.38
CA ARG A 110 -2.79 -2.06 -22.43
C ARG A 110 -3.01 -3.25 -23.37
N ARG A 111 -2.00 -4.10 -23.56
CA ARG A 111 -2.08 -5.29 -24.43
C ARG A 111 -2.72 -6.49 -23.74
N GLY A 112 -3.12 -6.40 -22.47
CA GLY A 112 -3.79 -7.48 -21.73
C GLY A 112 -2.88 -8.62 -21.32
N ASN A 113 -1.56 -8.43 -21.28
CA ASN A 113 -0.60 -9.47 -20.90
C ASN A 113 -0.87 -9.99 -19.47
N PRO A 114 -0.69 -11.33 -19.24
CA PRO A 114 -0.92 -11.93 -17.93
C PRO A 114 0.09 -11.41 -16.90
N GLN A 115 -0.39 -11.10 -15.70
CA GLN A 115 0.44 -10.52 -14.66
C GLN A 115 0.81 -11.52 -13.56
N GLY A 116 1.98 -11.28 -12.91
CA GLY A 116 2.43 -11.94 -11.70
C GLY A 116 1.59 -11.57 -10.47
N ARG A 117 2.11 -11.85 -9.28
CA ARG A 117 1.45 -11.49 -8.01
C ARG A 117 1.29 -9.97 -7.84
N PHE A 118 2.26 -9.22 -8.37
CA PHE A 118 2.18 -7.77 -8.58
C PHE A 118 2.06 -7.47 -10.08
N ASN A 119 1.14 -6.60 -10.47
CA ASN A 119 1.12 -6.06 -11.82
C ASN A 119 2.07 -4.87 -11.95
N ALA A 120 2.39 -4.49 -13.18
CA ALA A 120 3.34 -3.41 -13.47
C ALA A 120 2.99 -2.10 -12.73
N GLY A 121 1.70 -1.73 -12.65
CA GLY A 121 1.25 -0.55 -11.91
C GLY A 121 1.51 -0.65 -10.42
N GLN A 122 1.33 -1.83 -9.80
CA GLN A 122 1.64 -2.06 -8.39
C GLN A 122 3.15 -2.02 -8.13
N LYS A 123 3.97 -2.58 -9.02
CA LYS A 123 5.43 -2.50 -8.96
C LYS A 123 5.90 -1.05 -8.97
N ILE A 124 5.47 -0.26 -9.96
CA ILE A 124 5.80 1.17 -10.07
C ILE A 124 5.34 1.95 -8.83
N ASN A 125 4.09 1.74 -8.39
CA ASN A 125 3.57 2.42 -7.19
C ASN A 125 4.41 2.11 -5.95
N THR A 126 4.83 0.85 -5.76
CA THR A 126 5.66 0.47 -4.61
C THR A 126 7.04 1.11 -4.67
N ILE A 127 7.70 1.09 -5.84
CA ILE A 127 9.02 1.73 -6.04
C ILE A 127 8.93 3.23 -5.75
N VAL A 128 7.95 3.91 -6.36
CA VAL A 128 7.76 5.35 -6.17
C VAL A 128 7.45 5.69 -4.71
N THR A 129 6.55 4.94 -4.06
CA THR A 129 6.19 5.16 -2.65
C THR A 129 7.40 4.96 -1.73
N THR A 130 8.23 3.94 -2.00
CA THR A 130 9.47 3.69 -1.24
C THR A 130 10.48 4.83 -1.42
N ALA A 131 10.66 5.31 -2.65
CA ALA A 131 11.53 6.46 -2.94
C ALA A 131 11.04 7.74 -2.24
N LEU A 132 9.72 8.00 -2.27
CA LEU A 132 9.11 9.13 -1.57
C LEU A 132 9.30 9.02 -0.06
N ALA A 133 9.11 7.84 0.54
CA ALA A 133 9.32 7.60 1.96
C ALA A 133 10.78 7.90 2.38
N PHE A 134 11.75 7.48 1.55
CA PHE A 134 13.16 7.80 1.78
C PHE A 134 13.42 9.31 1.69
N LEU A 135 12.93 9.99 0.65
CA LEU A 135 13.10 11.43 0.47
C LEU A 135 12.40 12.24 1.57
N PHE A 136 11.22 11.84 2.03
CA PHE A 136 10.55 12.45 3.18
C PHE A 136 11.38 12.31 4.45
N THR A 137 11.95 11.12 4.69
CA THR A 137 12.81 10.89 5.86
C THR A 137 14.05 11.79 5.80
N LEU A 138 14.69 11.88 4.64
CA LEU A 138 15.88 12.69 4.44
C LEU A 138 15.59 14.19 4.62
N THR A 139 14.59 14.71 3.93
CA THR A 139 14.20 16.13 4.02
C THR A 139 13.68 16.49 5.41
N GLY A 140 12.87 15.62 6.01
CA GLY A 140 12.34 15.76 7.36
C GLY A 140 13.46 15.78 8.41
N PHE A 141 14.48 14.94 8.26
CA PHE A 141 15.66 14.97 9.12
C PHE A 141 16.39 16.32 9.05
N PHE A 142 16.66 16.83 7.83
CA PHE A 142 17.32 18.13 7.67
C PHE A 142 16.47 19.30 8.21
N LEU A 143 15.15 19.23 8.10
CA LEU A 143 14.25 20.22 8.69
C LEU A 143 14.28 20.16 10.22
N TRP A 144 14.17 18.97 10.79
CA TRP A 144 14.09 18.77 12.24
C TRP A 144 15.43 19.01 12.94
N TYR A 145 16.52 18.45 12.41
CA TYR A 145 17.84 18.56 13.03
C TYR A 145 18.55 19.88 12.68
N GLY A 146 18.31 20.41 11.48
CA GLY A 146 18.84 21.70 11.03
C GLY A 146 18.38 22.92 11.83
N GLU A 147 17.25 22.80 12.55
CA GLU A 147 16.83 23.82 13.53
C GLU A 147 17.73 23.87 14.78
N ARG A 148 18.31 22.74 15.17
CA ARG A 148 19.16 22.60 16.35
C ARG A 148 20.65 22.78 16.02
N ASN A 149 21.06 22.41 14.81
CA ASN A 149 22.43 22.47 14.35
C ASN A 149 22.49 23.03 12.92
N HIS A 150 22.94 24.30 12.82
CA HIS A 150 23.01 25.02 11.55
C HIS A 150 23.89 24.37 10.48
N ALA A 151 24.87 23.52 10.85
CA ALA A 151 25.66 22.74 9.90
C ALA A 151 24.82 21.75 9.08
N PHE A 152 23.65 21.33 9.59
CA PHE A 152 22.70 20.43 8.91
C PHE A 152 21.51 21.18 8.28
N ARG A 153 21.52 22.51 8.27
CA ARG A 153 20.47 23.31 7.66
C ARG A 153 20.58 23.30 6.14
N LEU A 154 19.82 22.41 5.49
CA LEU A 154 19.77 22.33 4.04
C LEU A 154 18.80 23.39 3.50
N GLN A 155 19.33 24.30 2.67
CA GLN A 155 18.47 25.25 1.96
C GLN A 155 17.50 24.50 1.06
N ASN A 156 16.27 25.00 0.95
CA ASN A 156 15.19 24.42 0.14
C ASN A 156 14.66 23.03 0.59
N ALA A 157 15.15 22.47 1.72
CA ALA A 157 14.59 21.20 2.23
C ALA A 157 13.07 21.27 2.44
N LEU A 158 12.56 22.41 2.90
CA LEU A 158 11.11 22.63 3.06
C LEU A 158 10.38 22.59 1.73
N VAL A 159 10.89 23.27 0.72
CA VAL A 159 10.28 23.29 -0.62
C VAL A 159 10.21 21.88 -1.21
N VAL A 160 11.28 21.10 -1.07
CA VAL A 160 11.30 19.72 -1.54
C VAL A 160 10.29 18.87 -0.75
N HIS A 161 10.25 19.00 0.58
CA HIS A 161 9.33 18.28 1.43
C HIS A 161 7.86 18.55 1.07
N ASP A 162 7.52 19.81 0.79
CA ASP A 162 6.18 20.23 0.37
C ASP A 162 5.81 19.65 -1.01
N TRP A 163 6.74 19.66 -1.99
CA TRP A 163 6.51 19.01 -3.29
C TRP A 163 6.30 17.50 -3.17
N LEU A 164 7.06 16.83 -2.32
CA LEU A 164 6.85 15.40 -2.04
C LEU A 164 5.46 15.15 -1.44
N MET A 165 4.96 16.06 -0.58
CA MET A 165 3.60 15.99 -0.04
C MET A 165 2.55 16.04 -1.15
N TYR A 166 2.65 16.99 -2.09
CA TYR A 166 1.70 17.07 -3.22
C TYR A 166 1.71 15.80 -4.07
N ILE A 167 2.89 15.31 -4.43
CA ILE A 167 3.02 14.07 -5.23
C ILE A 167 2.37 12.91 -4.47
N SER A 168 2.68 12.75 -3.19
CA SER A 168 2.13 11.68 -2.36
C SER A 168 0.62 11.78 -2.18
N PHE A 169 0.09 12.98 -2.06
CA PHE A 169 -1.35 13.23 -1.95
C PHE A 169 -2.10 12.71 -3.17
N PHE A 170 -1.66 13.03 -4.37
CA PHE A 170 -2.31 12.54 -5.59
C PHE A 170 -2.12 11.04 -5.80
N LEU A 171 -0.95 10.50 -5.46
CA LEU A 171 -0.72 9.05 -5.52
C LEU A 171 -1.64 8.28 -4.57
N VAL A 172 -1.80 8.75 -3.32
CA VAL A 172 -2.70 8.08 -2.37
C VAL A 172 -4.16 8.20 -2.78
N LEU A 173 -4.60 9.32 -3.36
CA LEU A 173 -5.95 9.45 -3.89
C LEU A 173 -6.20 8.41 -5.00
N GLY A 174 -5.27 8.27 -5.95
CA GLY A 174 -5.34 7.24 -6.98
C GLY A 174 -5.36 5.83 -6.40
N HIS A 175 -4.50 5.56 -5.41
CA HIS A 175 -4.46 4.27 -4.71
C HIS A 175 -5.78 3.97 -3.99
N LEU A 176 -6.34 4.92 -3.26
CA LEU A 176 -7.63 4.75 -2.59
C LEU A 176 -8.78 4.54 -3.58
N TYR A 177 -8.80 5.28 -4.69
CA TYR A 177 -9.78 5.08 -5.75
C TYR A 177 -9.73 3.65 -6.29
N LEU A 178 -8.54 3.14 -6.65
CA LEU A 178 -8.37 1.80 -7.19
C LEU A 178 -8.68 0.71 -6.17
N SER A 179 -8.39 0.92 -4.89
CA SER A 179 -8.56 -0.10 -3.85
C SER A 179 -9.96 -0.13 -3.24
N LEU A 180 -10.68 0.99 -3.22
CA LEU A 180 -11.97 1.10 -2.53
C LEU A 180 -13.15 1.30 -3.49
N VAL A 181 -12.95 2.08 -4.56
CA VAL A 181 -14.05 2.57 -5.41
C VAL A 181 -14.15 1.78 -6.70
N ASN A 182 -13.05 1.52 -7.39
CA ASN A 182 -13.05 0.88 -8.71
C ASN A 182 -13.58 -0.57 -8.64
N PRO A 183 -14.71 -0.90 -9.32
CA PRO A 183 -15.34 -2.23 -9.22
C PRO A 183 -14.43 -3.38 -9.63
N SER A 184 -13.53 -3.16 -10.59
CA SER A 184 -12.62 -4.19 -11.11
C SER A 184 -11.51 -4.55 -10.13
N THR A 185 -10.98 -3.57 -9.38
CA THR A 185 -9.77 -3.75 -8.54
C THR A 185 -10.05 -3.78 -7.04
N ARG A 186 -11.20 -3.28 -6.56
CA ARG A 186 -11.54 -3.25 -5.13
C ARG A 186 -11.51 -4.63 -4.44
N HIS A 187 -11.69 -5.71 -5.18
CA HIS A 187 -11.59 -7.07 -4.64
C HIS A 187 -10.18 -7.42 -4.15
N SER A 188 -9.14 -6.68 -4.60
CA SER A 188 -7.77 -6.81 -4.10
C SER A 188 -7.63 -6.43 -2.63
N LEU A 189 -8.57 -5.63 -2.09
CA LEU A 189 -8.57 -5.19 -0.69
C LEU A 189 -8.57 -6.38 0.28
N SER A 190 -9.25 -7.50 -0.06
CA SER A 190 -9.22 -8.71 0.76
C SER A 190 -7.80 -9.28 0.92
N GLY A 191 -6.93 -9.11 -0.08
CA GLY A 191 -5.52 -9.51 0.00
C GLY A 191 -4.78 -8.79 1.12
N ILE A 192 -4.93 -7.46 1.22
CA ILE A 192 -4.20 -6.68 2.23
C ILE A 192 -4.91 -6.66 3.59
N THR A 193 -6.22 -6.88 3.66
CA THR A 193 -6.95 -6.96 4.94
C THR A 193 -6.95 -8.36 5.52
N ARG A 194 -7.22 -9.39 4.71
CA ARG A 194 -7.45 -10.78 5.14
C ARG A 194 -6.31 -11.74 4.75
N GLY A 195 -5.46 -11.34 3.81
CA GLY A 195 -4.32 -12.13 3.32
C GLY A 195 -4.63 -13.00 2.09
N TRP A 196 -5.87 -13.01 1.60
CA TRP A 196 -6.30 -13.85 0.49
C TRP A 196 -7.20 -13.09 -0.50
N VAL A 197 -7.27 -13.60 -1.72
CA VAL A 197 -8.16 -13.11 -2.78
C VAL A 197 -8.94 -14.28 -3.39
N ARG A 198 -10.04 -13.98 -4.06
CA ARG A 198 -10.82 -14.97 -4.82
C ARG A 198 -10.04 -15.43 -6.04
N GLU A 199 -10.09 -16.72 -6.34
CA GLU A 199 -9.40 -17.33 -7.49
C GLU A 199 -9.89 -16.76 -8.82
N ASP A 200 -11.20 -16.59 -9.01
CA ASP A 200 -11.77 -16.02 -10.23
C ASP A 200 -11.25 -14.59 -10.53
N TRP A 201 -11.16 -13.77 -9.48
CA TRP A 201 -10.56 -12.45 -9.57
C TRP A 201 -9.05 -12.52 -9.86
N ALA A 202 -8.33 -13.43 -9.21
CA ALA A 202 -6.89 -13.61 -9.39
C ALA A 202 -6.56 -14.08 -10.81
N LEU A 203 -7.34 -15.02 -11.37
CA LEU A 203 -7.19 -15.48 -12.76
C LEU A 203 -7.42 -14.35 -13.78
N LYS A 204 -8.29 -13.40 -13.47
CA LYS A 204 -8.55 -12.25 -14.34
C LYS A 204 -7.45 -11.20 -14.29
N HIS A 205 -6.89 -10.91 -13.11
CA HIS A 205 -6.00 -9.77 -12.89
C HIS A 205 -4.52 -10.15 -12.69
N HIS A 206 -4.25 -11.40 -12.28
CA HIS A 206 -2.94 -11.94 -11.91
C HIS A 206 -2.78 -13.38 -12.41
N ALA A 207 -3.13 -13.61 -13.69
CA ALA A 207 -3.26 -14.95 -14.27
C ALA A 207 -1.96 -15.78 -14.19
N LYS A 208 -0.80 -15.14 -14.37
CA LYS A 208 0.51 -15.82 -14.31
C LYS A 208 0.75 -16.40 -12.91
N TRP A 209 0.51 -15.61 -11.88
CA TRP A 209 0.62 -16.03 -10.48
C TRP A 209 -0.45 -17.05 -10.08
N ALA A 210 -1.72 -16.80 -10.40
CA ALA A 210 -2.82 -17.68 -10.02
C ALA A 210 -2.66 -19.08 -10.60
N ARG A 211 -2.31 -19.18 -11.90
CA ARG A 211 -2.06 -20.49 -12.58
C ARG A 211 -0.84 -21.22 -12.01
N ALA A 212 0.20 -20.51 -11.56
CA ALA A 212 1.35 -21.14 -10.93
C ALA A 212 1.00 -21.82 -9.61
N LEU A 213 0.11 -21.20 -8.79
CA LEU A 213 -0.37 -21.81 -7.55
C LEU A 213 -1.28 -23.02 -7.78
N THR A 214 -2.19 -22.95 -8.77
CA THR A 214 -3.14 -24.04 -9.04
C THR A 214 -2.52 -25.28 -9.69
N ARG A 215 -1.29 -25.18 -10.21
CA ARG A 215 -0.54 -26.34 -10.75
C ARG A 215 0.28 -27.08 -9.69
N GLN A 216 0.43 -26.52 -8.51
CA GLN A 216 1.21 -27.12 -7.41
C GLN A 216 0.34 -27.96 -6.45
N ASP A 217 -0.97 -27.84 -6.56
CA ASP A 217 -1.98 -28.65 -5.86
C ASP A 217 -2.47 -29.81 -6.74
#